data_42fc387cffa7402847c3ca923272f5b6
#
_entry.id   42fc387cffa7402847c3ca923272f5b6
#
_cell.length_a   1.000
_cell.length_b   1.000
_cell.length_c   1.000
_cell.angle_alpha   90.00
_cell.angle_beta   90.00
_cell.angle_gamma   90.00
#
_symmetry.space_group_name_H-M   'P 1'
#
loop_
_entity.id
_entity.type
_entity.pdbx_description
1 polymer ?
#
loop_
_entity_poly.entity_id
_entity_poly.type
_entity_poly.pdbx_seq_one_letter_code
_entity_poly.pdbx_strand_id
1 'polypeptide(L)'
;MPSAAERTRTLVHSTCSAALVIPGLAGARPEPVPADVRGVGPDGDLFLVFPADSPAVRAATHAQDDDVPAVVEITDVAPVSVPHRIRGRAWISGWLTRVPGQAGPGRTMLRLEIGDAYVDDLWGASAVEAEEFALAEPDPFVRHESELLQHLDSAHGRQVRTLCTVVEREGVARVTPLALDRFGLRVRFTGVDGHTFDARFDFPEPVGDLAALRRAMRRLFAAAAR
;
A
#
# COMPACT_ATOMS: atom_id res chain seq x y z
N MET A 1 -6.92 13.65 -5.58
CA MET A 1 -6.63 12.25 -5.92
C MET A 1 -5.12 12.04 -5.76
N PRO A 2 -4.66 10.97 -5.10
CA PRO A 2 -3.23 10.70 -4.97
C PRO A 2 -2.61 10.36 -6.34
N SER A 3 -1.37 10.79 -6.57
CA SER A 3 -0.59 10.39 -7.76
C SER A 3 -0.21 8.90 -7.69
N ALA A 4 0.22 8.32 -8.82
CA ALA A 4 0.73 6.94 -8.84
C ALA A 4 1.95 6.78 -7.93
N ALA A 5 2.85 7.75 -7.93
CA ALA A 5 4.03 7.78 -7.07
C ALA A 5 3.67 7.83 -5.58
N GLU A 6 2.72 8.68 -5.17
CA GLU A 6 2.23 8.74 -3.80
C GLU A 6 1.58 7.42 -3.35
N ARG A 7 0.81 6.77 -4.24
CA ARG A 7 0.19 5.46 -3.96
C ARG A 7 1.25 4.37 -3.77
N THR A 8 2.26 4.33 -4.65
CA THR A 8 3.38 3.39 -4.55
C THR A 8 4.19 3.61 -3.26
N ARG A 9 4.51 4.88 -2.93
CA ARG A 9 5.16 5.23 -1.64
C ARG A 9 4.33 4.77 -0.45
N THR A 10 3.01 4.97 -0.49
CA THR A 10 2.09 4.54 0.55
C THR A 10 2.14 3.01 0.73
N LEU A 11 2.14 2.24 -0.36
CA LEU A 11 2.27 0.78 -0.29
C LEU A 11 3.59 0.33 0.34
N VAL A 12 4.71 0.99 0.04
CA VAL A 12 6.01 0.69 0.67
C VAL A 12 5.98 0.93 2.19
N HIS A 13 5.33 2.00 2.63
CA HIS A 13 5.25 2.35 4.06
C HIS A 13 4.13 1.65 4.83
N SER A 14 3.25 0.93 4.12
CA SER A 14 2.12 0.20 4.71
C SER A 14 2.55 -1.10 5.40
N THR A 15 1.61 -1.75 6.06
CA THR A 15 1.78 -3.10 6.63
C THR A 15 1.52 -4.23 5.62
N CYS A 16 1.40 -3.90 4.33
CA CYS A 16 1.16 -4.86 3.26
C CYS A 16 2.28 -5.89 3.14
N SER A 17 1.91 -7.08 2.66
CA SER A 17 2.88 -8.13 2.36
C SER A 17 3.79 -7.70 1.23
N ALA A 18 5.10 -7.84 1.43
CA ALA A 18 6.10 -7.60 0.40
C ALA A 18 7.09 -8.74 0.34
N ALA A 19 7.68 -8.96 -0.84
CA ALA A 19 8.72 -9.94 -1.06
C ALA A 19 9.77 -9.39 -2.04
N LEU A 20 11.04 -9.70 -1.77
CA LEU A 20 12.13 -9.45 -2.69
C LEU A 20 12.30 -10.64 -3.64
N VAL A 21 12.34 -10.35 -4.92
CA VAL A 21 12.57 -11.31 -6.00
C VAL A 21 13.86 -10.93 -6.72
N ILE A 22 14.77 -11.89 -6.86
CA ILE A 22 16.00 -11.73 -7.65
C ILE A 22 15.87 -12.60 -8.89
N PRO A 23 15.63 -12.03 -10.09
CA PRO A 23 15.49 -12.77 -11.33
C PRO A 23 16.76 -13.57 -11.64
N GLY A 24 16.58 -14.81 -12.11
CA GLY A 24 17.71 -15.66 -12.51
C GLY A 24 18.47 -16.35 -11.38
N LEU A 25 18.17 -16.08 -10.13
CA LEU A 25 18.78 -16.78 -9.00
C LEU A 25 18.16 -18.19 -8.86
N ALA A 26 18.89 -19.21 -9.37
CA ALA A 26 18.40 -20.58 -9.42
C ALA A 26 17.99 -21.12 -8.05
N GLY A 27 16.74 -21.60 -7.94
CA GLY A 27 16.19 -22.17 -6.71
C GLY A 27 15.83 -21.15 -5.62
N ALA A 28 16.01 -19.86 -5.86
CA ALA A 28 15.59 -18.82 -4.91
C ALA A 28 14.06 -18.66 -4.94
N ARG A 29 13.49 -18.61 -3.75
CA ARG A 29 12.09 -18.23 -3.54
C ARG A 29 12.03 -16.75 -3.21
N PRO A 30 10.90 -16.05 -3.49
CA PRO A 30 10.69 -14.71 -3.02
C PRO A 30 10.96 -14.61 -1.51
N GLU A 31 11.83 -13.68 -1.10
CA GLU A 31 12.15 -13.48 0.32
C GLU A 31 11.18 -12.47 0.93
N PRO A 32 10.45 -12.82 2.01
CA PRO A 32 9.55 -11.89 2.67
C PRO A 32 10.27 -10.64 3.18
N VAL A 33 9.65 -9.47 2.96
CA VAL A 33 10.12 -8.18 3.43
C VAL A 33 9.06 -7.55 4.35
N PRO A 34 9.06 -7.86 5.64
CA PRO A 34 8.14 -7.26 6.61
C PRO A 34 8.24 -5.73 6.65
N ALA A 35 7.16 -5.07 7.07
CA ALA A 35 7.08 -3.60 7.07
C ALA A 35 8.12 -2.91 7.98
N ASP A 36 8.52 -3.57 9.07
CA ASP A 36 9.48 -3.07 10.05
C ASP A 36 10.95 -3.18 9.61
N VAL A 37 11.21 -3.90 8.52
CA VAL A 37 12.56 -4.09 7.96
C VAL A 37 12.73 -3.48 6.59
N ARG A 38 11.79 -2.63 6.15
CA ARG A 38 11.87 -1.87 4.91
C ARG A 38 11.61 -0.39 5.15
N GLY A 39 12.30 0.45 4.39
CA GLY A 39 12.13 1.90 4.45
C GLY A 39 12.63 2.57 3.19
N VAL A 40 12.36 3.86 3.06
CA VAL A 40 12.82 4.66 1.93
C VAL A 40 13.76 5.73 2.44
N GLY A 41 14.93 5.83 1.82
CA GLY A 41 15.90 6.86 2.09
C GLY A 41 15.57 8.21 1.44
N PRO A 42 16.38 9.24 1.71
CA PRO A 42 16.15 10.60 1.21
C PRO A 42 16.22 10.69 -0.33
N ASP A 43 17.01 9.82 -0.96
CA ASP A 43 17.17 9.78 -2.43
C ASP A 43 16.11 8.92 -3.13
N GLY A 44 15.16 8.39 -2.38
CA GLY A 44 14.09 7.54 -2.91
C GLY A 44 14.40 6.04 -2.87
N ASP A 45 15.65 5.63 -2.62
CA ASP A 45 16.04 4.22 -2.58
C ASP A 45 15.37 3.43 -1.46
N LEU A 46 15.12 2.14 -1.73
CA LEU A 46 14.62 1.24 -0.70
C LEU A 46 15.77 0.64 0.12
N PHE A 47 15.63 0.70 1.43
CA PHE A 47 16.50 0.01 2.38
C PHE A 47 15.78 -1.18 2.99
N LEU A 48 16.41 -2.34 2.89
CA LEU A 48 15.84 -3.64 3.27
C LEU A 48 16.81 -4.34 4.23
N VAL A 49 16.30 -4.87 5.36
CA VAL A 49 17.16 -5.55 6.34
C VAL A 49 16.84 -7.02 6.37
N PHE A 50 17.84 -7.84 6.06
CA PHE A 50 17.74 -9.30 6.03
C PHE A 50 18.68 -9.96 7.04
N PRO A 51 18.45 -11.25 7.39
CA PRO A 51 19.46 -12.08 8.03
C PRO A 51 20.75 -12.14 7.20
N ALA A 52 21.90 -12.11 7.83
CA ALA A 52 23.20 -12.06 7.12
C ALA A 52 23.47 -13.29 6.22
N ASP A 53 22.79 -14.40 6.49
CA ASP A 53 22.87 -15.66 5.75
C ASP A 53 21.74 -15.84 4.72
N SER A 54 20.92 -14.81 4.48
CA SER A 54 19.83 -14.89 3.50
C SER A 54 20.34 -15.04 2.07
N PRO A 55 19.57 -15.67 1.17
CA PRO A 55 19.89 -15.76 -0.27
C PRO A 55 20.14 -14.40 -0.91
N ALA A 56 19.35 -13.39 -0.58
CA ALA A 56 19.51 -12.02 -1.12
C ALA A 56 20.85 -11.39 -0.71
N VAL A 57 21.24 -11.54 0.57
CA VAL A 57 22.54 -11.03 1.07
C VAL A 57 23.68 -11.77 0.39
N ARG A 58 23.58 -13.09 0.21
CA ARG A 58 24.60 -13.85 -0.52
C ARG A 58 24.71 -13.39 -1.98
N ALA A 59 23.58 -13.21 -2.67
CA ALA A 59 23.57 -12.72 -4.05
C ALA A 59 24.26 -11.34 -4.16
N ALA A 60 23.85 -10.38 -3.33
CA ALA A 60 24.45 -9.04 -3.33
C ALA A 60 25.91 -9.01 -2.88
N THR A 61 26.39 -10.02 -2.12
CA THR A 61 27.80 -10.10 -1.68
C THR A 61 28.70 -10.72 -2.74
N HIS A 62 28.18 -11.62 -3.59
CA HIS A 62 28.95 -12.37 -4.58
C HIS A 62 28.72 -11.90 -6.02
N ALA A 63 27.99 -10.81 -6.23
CA ALA A 63 27.78 -10.23 -7.55
C ALA A 63 29.10 -9.79 -8.17
N GLN A 64 29.37 -10.21 -9.42
CA GLN A 64 30.61 -9.88 -10.13
C GLN A 64 30.67 -8.40 -10.56
N ASP A 65 29.49 -7.78 -10.75
CA ASP A 65 29.34 -6.39 -11.21
C ASP A 65 28.83 -5.44 -10.10
N ASP A 66 28.95 -5.83 -8.83
CA ASP A 66 28.48 -5.13 -7.63
C ASP A 66 26.97 -4.86 -7.55
N ASP A 67 26.24 -4.97 -8.66
CA ASP A 67 24.80 -4.71 -8.76
C ASP A 67 24.00 -5.99 -9.11
N VAL A 68 22.92 -6.23 -8.38
CA VAL A 68 22.02 -7.38 -8.61
C VAL A 68 20.64 -6.85 -9.01
N PRO A 69 20.16 -7.14 -10.22
CA PRO A 69 18.78 -6.80 -10.58
C PRO A 69 17.79 -7.45 -9.61
N ALA A 70 16.88 -6.68 -9.07
CA ALA A 70 15.91 -7.18 -8.11
C ALA A 70 14.58 -6.43 -8.22
N VAL A 71 13.50 -7.06 -7.75
CA VAL A 71 12.16 -6.49 -7.71
C VAL A 71 11.58 -6.70 -6.31
N VAL A 72 11.07 -5.63 -5.71
CA VAL A 72 10.21 -5.73 -4.53
C VAL A 72 8.75 -5.77 -5.00
N GLU A 73 8.10 -6.89 -4.77
CA GLU A 73 6.67 -7.08 -5.03
C GLU A 73 5.88 -6.81 -3.77
N ILE A 74 4.86 -5.95 -3.85
CA ILE A 74 3.97 -5.61 -2.73
C ILE A 74 2.55 -6.00 -3.11
N THR A 75 1.84 -6.67 -2.21
CA THR A 75 0.41 -7.01 -2.37
C THR A 75 -0.40 -6.39 -1.24
N ASP A 76 -1.32 -5.53 -1.62
CA ASP A 76 -2.27 -4.89 -0.70
C ASP A 76 -3.56 -5.69 -0.61
N VAL A 77 -3.92 -6.05 0.61
CA VAL A 77 -5.12 -6.85 0.92
C VAL A 77 -6.00 -6.07 1.89
N ALA A 78 -7.29 -5.94 1.55
CA ALA A 78 -8.27 -5.27 2.41
C ALA A 78 -8.23 -5.82 3.85
N PRO A 79 -8.12 -4.95 4.87
CA PRO A 79 -8.07 -5.36 6.27
C PRO A 79 -9.42 -5.79 6.85
N VAL A 80 -10.49 -5.64 6.06
CA VAL A 80 -11.87 -6.00 6.37
C VAL A 80 -12.35 -7.15 5.50
N SER A 81 -13.41 -7.85 5.91
CA SER A 81 -13.94 -8.97 5.16
C SER A 81 -14.78 -8.50 3.97
N VAL A 82 -14.24 -8.65 2.77
CA VAL A 82 -14.90 -8.28 1.49
C VAL A 82 -14.62 -9.34 0.42
N PRO A 83 -15.51 -9.51 -0.58
CA PRO A 83 -15.15 -10.21 -1.82
C PRO A 83 -14.00 -9.49 -2.53
N HIS A 84 -13.15 -10.25 -3.23
CA HIS A 84 -12.01 -9.70 -3.99
C HIS A 84 -11.11 -8.79 -3.12
N ARG A 85 -10.48 -9.40 -2.11
CA ARG A 85 -9.73 -8.69 -1.06
C ARG A 85 -8.47 -7.99 -1.54
N ILE A 86 -7.86 -8.39 -2.66
CA ILE A 86 -6.68 -7.71 -3.20
C ILE A 86 -7.13 -6.34 -3.71
N ARG A 87 -6.55 -5.27 -3.12
CA ARG A 87 -6.84 -3.88 -3.46
C ARG A 87 -5.82 -3.31 -4.45
N GLY A 88 -4.62 -3.86 -4.45
CA GLY A 88 -3.56 -3.40 -5.32
C GLY A 88 -2.30 -4.24 -5.22
N ARG A 89 -1.42 -4.00 -6.18
CA ARG A 89 -0.05 -4.54 -6.23
C ARG A 89 0.89 -3.45 -6.69
N ALA A 90 2.12 -3.53 -6.22
CA ALA A 90 3.21 -2.71 -6.75
C ALA A 90 4.45 -3.59 -7.00
N TRP A 91 5.18 -3.24 -8.03
CA TRP A 91 6.48 -3.81 -8.38
C TRP A 91 7.48 -2.67 -8.44
N ILE A 92 8.57 -2.79 -7.69
CA ILE A 92 9.61 -1.77 -7.63
C ILE A 92 10.89 -2.45 -8.05
N SER A 93 11.37 -2.10 -9.23
CA SER A 93 12.50 -2.71 -9.90
C SER A 93 13.75 -1.84 -9.74
N GLY A 94 14.90 -2.47 -9.63
CA GLY A 94 16.15 -1.73 -9.52
C GLY A 94 17.35 -2.64 -9.28
N TRP A 95 18.41 -2.04 -8.75
CA TRP A 95 19.67 -2.70 -8.50
C TRP A 95 19.95 -2.82 -7.02
N LEU A 96 20.19 -4.05 -6.57
CA LEU A 96 20.40 -4.38 -5.16
C LEU A 96 21.89 -4.37 -4.84
N THR A 97 22.28 -3.57 -3.85
CA THR A 97 23.65 -3.49 -3.33
C THR A 97 23.67 -3.72 -1.83
N ARG A 98 24.82 -4.14 -1.30
CA ARG A 98 25.04 -4.28 0.14
C ARG A 98 25.48 -2.97 0.75
N VAL A 99 24.83 -2.57 1.88
CA VAL A 99 25.25 -1.40 2.65
C VAL A 99 26.08 -1.88 3.86
N PRO A 100 27.41 -1.58 3.92
CA PRO A 100 28.25 -2.00 5.03
C PRO A 100 27.88 -1.32 6.35
N GLY A 101 27.91 -2.06 7.44
CA GLY A 101 27.95 -1.53 8.81
C GLY A 101 26.69 -0.89 9.38
N GLN A 102 25.56 -0.94 8.67
CA GLN A 102 24.33 -0.25 9.08
C GLN A 102 23.22 -1.16 9.67
N ALA A 103 23.46 -2.44 9.79
CA ALA A 103 22.50 -3.38 10.39
C ALA A 103 23.04 -3.91 11.72
N GLY A 104 22.14 -4.28 12.64
CA GLY A 104 22.52 -4.90 13.92
C GLY A 104 23.15 -6.28 13.75
N PRO A 105 23.59 -6.90 14.86
CA PRO A 105 24.26 -8.21 14.82
C PRO A 105 23.43 -9.28 14.10
N GLY A 106 24.08 -10.05 13.22
CA GLY A 106 23.44 -11.09 12.41
C GLY A 106 22.51 -10.60 11.32
N ARG A 107 22.50 -9.29 11.05
CA ARG A 107 21.69 -8.67 10.00
C ARG A 107 22.54 -7.89 9.01
N THR A 108 22.05 -7.77 7.79
CA THR A 108 22.67 -7.00 6.71
C THR A 108 21.61 -6.10 6.09
N MET A 109 21.99 -4.85 5.84
CA MET A 109 21.17 -3.91 5.09
C MET A 109 21.53 -4.01 3.61
N LEU A 110 20.49 -4.13 2.79
CA LEU A 110 20.59 -4.00 1.34
C LEU A 110 19.90 -2.71 0.92
N ARG A 111 20.43 -2.06 -0.11
CA ARG A 111 19.87 -0.90 -0.79
C ARG A 111 19.40 -1.37 -2.17
N LEU A 112 18.18 -1.10 -2.50
CA LEU A 112 17.64 -1.21 -3.85
C LEU A 112 17.58 0.21 -4.43
N GLU A 113 18.49 0.52 -5.33
CA GLU A 113 18.46 1.72 -6.16
C GLU A 113 17.37 1.56 -7.19
N ILE A 114 16.37 2.43 -7.17
CA ILE A 114 15.16 2.26 -7.97
C ILE A 114 15.42 2.72 -9.40
N GLY A 115 15.15 1.85 -10.37
CA GLY A 115 15.12 2.19 -11.80
C GLY A 115 13.71 2.60 -12.23
N ASP A 116 12.71 1.80 -11.89
CA ASP A 116 11.31 2.04 -12.21
C ASP A 116 10.38 1.39 -11.19
N ALA A 117 9.12 1.81 -11.18
CA ALA A 117 8.07 1.13 -10.44
C ALA A 117 6.77 1.07 -11.23
N TYR A 118 5.91 0.14 -10.86
CA TYR A 118 4.58 -0.02 -11.43
C TYR A 118 3.58 -0.31 -10.34
N VAL A 119 2.42 0.32 -10.39
CA VAL A 119 1.31 0.09 -9.47
C VAL A 119 0.05 -0.25 -10.24
N ASP A 120 -0.67 -1.27 -9.77
CA ASP A 120 -2.01 -1.65 -10.25
C ASP A 120 -2.92 -1.79 -9.04
N ASP A 121 -3.81 -0.83 -8.86
CA ASP A 121 -4.62 -0.71 -7.66
C ASP A 121 -6.05 -0.23 -7.97
N LEU A 122 -6.78 0.16 -6.93
CA LEU A 122 -8.16 0.67 -7.03
C LEU A 122 -8.29 1.95 -7.89
N TRP A 123 -7.20 2.57 -8.32
CA TRP A 123 -7.13 3.73 -9.21
C TRP A 123 -6.74 3.38 -10.63
N GLY A 124 -6.41 2.10 -10.85
CA GLY A 124 -5.90 1.59 -12.12
C GLY A 124 -4.39 1.44 -12.16
N ALA A 125 -3.92 0.95 -13.29
CA ALA A 125 -2.53 0.63 -13.54
C ALA A 125 -1.75 1.86 -14.02
N SER A 126 -0.54 2.05 -13.48
CA SER A 126 0.34 3.19 -13.84
C SER A 126 1.81 2.83 -13.65
N ALA A 127 2.65 3.24 -14.58
CA ALA A 127 4.10 3.31 -14.38
C ALA A 127 4.44 4.49 -13.47
N VAL A 128 5.55 4.39 -12.77
CA VAL A 128 6.09 5.42 -11.86
C VAL A 128 7.59 5.51 -12.09
N GLU A 129 8.04 6.67 -12.52
CA GLU A 129 9.46 6.95 -12.70
C GLU A 129 10.18 7.10 -11.36
N ALA A 130 11.49 6.77 -11.33
CA ALA A 130 12.28 6.80 -10.11
C ALA A 130 12.29 8.19 -9.42
N GLU A 131 12.39 9.25 -10.20
CA GLU A 131 12.36 10.63 -9.72
C GLU A 131 11.01 11.02 -9.12
N GLU A 132 9.90 10.60 -9.74
CA GLU A 132 8.56 10.83 -9.21
C GLU A 132 8.37 10.08 -7.89
N PHE A 133 8.85 8.83 -7.82
CA PHE A 133 8.82 8.05 -6.59
C PHE A 133 9.65 8.69 -5.49
N ALA A 134 10.86 9.18 -5.79
CA ALA A 134 11.74 9.82 -4.83
C ALA A 134 11.13 11.08 -4.20
N LEU A 135 10.40 11.88 -4.99
CA LEU A 135 9.76 13.12 -4.56
C LEU A 135 8.40 12.93 -3.88
N ALA A 136 7.79 11.74 -4.03
CA ALA A 136 6.46 11.48 -3.49
C ALA A 136 6.49 11.27 -1.98
N GLU A 137 5.44 11.71 -1.30
CA GLU A 137 5.21 11.44 0.12
C GLU A 137 4.11 10.38 0.29
N PRO A 138 4.24 9.47 1.26
CA PRO A 138 3.19 8.51 1.56
C PRO A 138 1.96 9.21 2.15
N ASP A 139 0.80 8.57 2.06
CA ASP A 139 -0.41 9.07 2.70
C ASP A 139 -0.20 9.16 4.23
N PRO A 140 -0.61 10.26 4.89
CA PRO A 140 -0.42 10.46 6.32
C PRO A 140 -1.13 9.40 7.19
N PHE A 141 -2.13 8.70 6.64
CA PHE A 141 -2.87 7.66 7.36
C PHE A 141 -2.33 6.25 7.13
N VAL A 142 -1.27 6.06 6.36
CA VAL A 142 -0.75 4.75 5.95
C VAL A 142 -0.58 3.77 7.12
N ARG A 143 -0.15 4.25 8.29
CA ARG A 143 0.04 3.42 9.49
C ARG A 143 -1.25 3.14 10.27
N HIS A 144 -2.30 3.90 10.00
CA HIS A 144 -3.57 3.84 10.73
C HIS A 144 -4.73 3.31 9.87
N GLU A 145 -4.56 3.25 8.56
CA GLU A 145 -5.64 2.91 7.62
C GLU A 145 -6.33 1.59 7.98
N SER A 146 -5.54 0.55 8.24
CA SER A 146 -6.08 -0.77 8.56
C SER A 146 -6.97 -0.76 9.81
N GLU A 147 -6.51 -0.11 10.89
CA GLU A 147 -7.27 0.02 12.13
C GLU A 147 -8.51 0.89 11.95
N LEU A 148 -8.39 1.97 11.19
CA LEU A 148 -9.51 2.87 10.89
C LEU A 148 -10.60 2.17 10.08
N LEU A 149 -10.24 1.38 9.06
CA LEU A 149 -11.20 0.62 8.26
C LEU A 149 -11.89 -0.47 9.09
N GLN A 150 -11.17 -1.20 9.92
CA GLN A 150 -11.74 -2.20 10.85
C GLN A 150 -12.68 -1.54 11.85
N HIS A 151 -12.30 -0.38 12.40
CA HIS A 151 -13.16 0.39 13.30
C HIS A 151 -14.44 0.89 12.60
N LEU A 152 -14.33 1.39 11.38
CA LEU A 152 -15.48 1.82 10.59
C LEU A 152 -16.44 0.65 10.31
N ASP A 153 -15.91 -0.52 9.92
CA ASP A 153 -16.73 -1.70 9.64
C ASP A 153 -17.44 -2.23 10.90
N SER A 154 -16.74 -2.29 12.04
CA SER A 154 -17.26 -2.88 13.27
C SER A 154 -18.14 -1.94 14.08
N ALA A 155 -17.74 -0.66 14.25
CA ALA A 155 -18.41 0.27 15.15
C ALA A 155 -19.35 1.27 14.42
N HIS A 156 -19.10 1.52 13.12
CA HIS A 156 -19.82 2.54 12.33
C HIS A 156 -20.55 1.99 11.12
N GLY A 157 -20.81 0.68 11.07
CA GLY A 157 -21.47 0.02 9.92
C GLY A 157 -22.81 0.64 9.53
N ARG A 158 -23.59 1.18 10.50
CA ARG A 158 -24.84 1.91 10.21
C ARG A 158 -24.58 3.20 9.43
N GLN A 159 -23.59 3.98 9.84
CA GLN A 159 -23.19 5.22 9.16
C GLN A 159 -22.63 4.93 7.75
N VAL A 160 -21.76 3.90 7.64
CA VAL A 160 -21.25 3.47 6.32
C VAL A 160 -22.41 3.07 5.40
N ARG A 161 -23.43 2.40 5.93
CA ARG A 161 -24.61 1.99 5.15
C ARG A 161 -25.44 3.18 4.65
N THR A 162 -25.44 4.35 5.31
CA THR A 162 -26.14 5.53 4.76
C THR A 162 -25.58 5.99 3.42
N LEU A 163 -24.37 5.62 3.07
CA LEU A 163 -23.79 5.93 1.76
C LEU A 163 -24.53 5.25 0.59
N CYS A 164 -25.36 4.23 0.85
CA CYS A 164 -26.22 3.65 -0.17
C CYS A 164 -27.18 4.67 -0.79
N THR A 165 -27.64 5.65 -0.02
CA THR A 165 -28.60 6.66 -0.52
C THR A 165 -27.97 7.54 -1.59
N VAL A 166 -26.64 7.75 -1.51
CA VAL A 166 -25.89 8.59 -2.47
C VAL A 166 -25.65 7.88 -3.80
N VAL A 167 -25.57 6.55 -3.81
CA VAL A 167 -25.29 5.78 -5.03
C VAL A 167 -26.56 5.36 -5.78
N GLU A 168 -27.75 5.66 -5.24
CA GLU A 168 -29.08 5.40 -5.86
C GLU A 168 -29.24 3.98 -6.44
N ARG A 169 -28.65 2.96 -5.76
CA ARG A 169 -28.76 1.56 -6.19
C ARG A 169 -29.58 0.73 -5.21
N GLU A 170 -30.56 0.05 -5.75
CA GLU A 170 -31.36 -0.93 -5.02
C GLU A 170 -30.64 -2.29 -4.91
N GLY A 171 -31.10 -3.15 -3.99
CA GLY A 171 -30.58 -4.52 -3.86
C GLY A 171 -29.20 -4.63 -3.21
N VAL A 172 -28.71 -3.59 -2.54
CA VAL A 172 -27.45 -3.65 -1.80
C VAL A 172 -27.65 -4.42 -0.49
N ALA A 173 -26.98 -5.58 -0.37
CA ALA A 173 -27.00 -6.42 0.82
C ALA A 173 -25.98 -5.96 1.87
N ARG A 174 -24.76 -5.57 1.41
CA ARG A 174 -23.66 -5.17 2.30
C ARG A 174 -22.91 -3.96 1.77
N VAL A 175 -22.45 -3.11 2.70
CA VAL A 175 -21.63 -1.92 2.45
C VAL A 175 -20.44 -1.99 3.36
N THR A 176 -19.25 -1.97 2.79
CA THR A 176 -18.01 -2.21 3.54
C THR A 176 -16.96 -1.13 3.19
N PRO A 177 -16.34 -0.47 4.17
CA PRO A 177 -15.26 0.48 3.91
C PRO A 177 -14.06 -0.29 3.35
N LEU A 178 -13.57 0.11 2.18
CA LEU A 178 -12.55 -0.63 1.43
C LEU A 178 -11.18 0.00 1.51
N ALA A 179 -11.09 1.33 1.35
CA ALA A 179 -9.84 2.09 1.43
C ALA A 179 -10.10 3.51 1.96
N LEU A 180 -9.13 4.05 2.67
CA LEU A 180 -9.19 5.39 3.24
C LEU A 180 -7.85 6.09 3.03
N ASP A 181 -7.88 7.28 2.47
CA ASP A 181 -6.73 8.15 2.30
C ASP A 181 -7.08 9.59 2.68
N ARG A 182 -6.11 10.51 2.60
CA ARG A 182 -6.31 11.93 2.91
C ARG A 182 -7.36 12.64 2.07
N PHE A 183 -7.76 12.05 0.94
CA PHE A 183 -8.71 12.65 0.00
C PHE A 183 -10.13 12.10 0.16
N GLY A 184 -10.34 10.94 0.79
CA GLY A 184 -11.69 10.36 0.91
C GLY A 184 -11.74 8.90 1.33
N LEU A 185 -12.96 8.38 1.35
CA LEU A 185 -13.31 7.00 1.66
C LEU A 185 -13.77 6.27 0.40
N ARG A 186 -13.20 5.09 0.14
CA ARG A 186 -13.73 4.16 -0.86
C ARG A 186 -14.51 3.05 -0.16
N VAL A 187 -15.66 2.73 -0.71
CA VAL A 187 -16.60 1.77 -0.12
C VAL A 187 -16.97 0.73 -1.18
N ARG A 188 -16.99 -0.53 -0.78
CA ARG A 188 -17.48 -1.64 -1.61
C ARG A 188 -18.92 -1.94 -1.26
N PHE A 189 -19.75 -1.99 -2.29
CA PHE A 189 -21.15 -2.38 -2.24
C PHE A 189 -21.28 -3.80 -2.79
N THR A 190 -21.96 -4.67 -2.04
CA THR A 190 -22.23 -6.04 -2.47
C THR A 190 -23.75 -6.20 -2.58
N GLY A 191 -24.22 -6.58 -3.76
CA GLY A 191 -25.62 -6.85 -4.03
C GLY A 191 -26.09 -8.19 -3.43
N VAL A 192 -27.40 -8.38 -3.38
CA VAL A 192 -28.01 -9.67 -2.99
C VAL A 192 -27.69 -10.80 -3.96
N ASP A 193 -27.33 -10.47 -5.19
CA ASP A 193 -26.88 -11.36 -6.25
C ASP A 193 -25.38 -11.68 -6.19
N GLY A 194 -24.66 -11.11 -5.20
CA GLY A 194 -23.21 -11.27 -5.03
C GLY A 194 -22.36 -10.35 -5.91
N HIS A 195 -22.95 -9.58 -6.83
CA HIS A 195 -22.18 -8.59 -7.60
C HIS A 195 -21.64 -7.49 -6.70
N THR A 196 -20.44 -7.01 -7.02
CA THR A 196 -19.79 -5.93 -6.27
C THR A 196 -19.46 -4.75 -7.16
N PHE A 197 -19.55 -3.54 -6.60
CA PHE A 197 -18.99 -2.34 -7.19
C PHE A 197 -18.40 -1.45 -6.09
N ASP A 198 -17.47 -0.60 -6.47
CA ASP A 198 -16.84 0.34 -5.55
C ASP A 198 -17.29 1.75 -5.88
N ALA A 199 -17.57 2.55 -4.84
CA ALA A 199 -17.74 3.98 -4.98
C ALA A 199 -16.76 4.73 -4.06
N ARG A 200 -16.33 5.90 -4.50
CA ARG A 200 -15.49 6.80 -3.73
C ARG A 200 -16.26 8.02 -3.32
N PHE A 201 -16.05 8.41 -2.07
CA PHE A 201 -16.62 9.60 -1.45
C PHE A 201 -15.47 10.52 -1.05
N ASP A 202 -15.25 11.55 -1.86
CA ASP A 202 -14.17 12.49 -1.62
C ASP A 202 -14.49 13.47 -0.50
N PHE A 203 -13.49 13.83 0.28
CA PHE A 203 -13.57 14.95 1.21
C PHE A 203 -13.49 16.28 0.44
N PRO A 204 -14.16 17.33 0.92
CA PRO A 204 -14.09 18.66 0.28
C PRO A 204 -12.66 19.21 0.15
N GLU A 205 -11.80 18.85 1.11
CA GLU A 205 -10.38 19.23 1.18
C GLU A 205 -9.57 18.04 1.69
N PRO A 206 -8.31 17.89 1.26
CA PRO A 206 -7.43 16.88 1.79
C PRO A 206 -7.22 17.05 3.31
N VAL A 207 -7.18 15.93 4.04
CA VAL A 207 -7.03 15.94 5.50
C VAL A 207 -5.66 15.35 5.88
N GLY A 208 -4.94 16.03 6.78
CA GLY A 208 -3.57 15.66 7.15
C GLY A 208 -3.43 14.99 8.52
N ASP A 209 -4.49 14.96 9.34
CA ASP A 209 -4.45 14.41 10.68
C ASP A 209 -5.75 13.72 11.09
N LEU A 210 -5.70 12.93 12.16
CA LEU A 210 -6.85 12.16 12.66
C LEU A 210 -8.01 13.05 13.16
N ALA A 211 -7.74 14.26 13.62
CA ALA A 211 -8.81 15.18 14.08
C ALA A 211 -9.56 15.76 12.88
N ALA A 212 -8.83 16.16 11.84
CA ALA A 212 -9.41 16.59 10.56
C ALA A 212 -10.19 15.45 9.90
N LEU A 213 -9.63 14.23 9.88
CA LEU A 213 -10.30 13.05 9.37
C LEU A 213 -11.63 12.78 10.07
N ARG A 214 -11.67 12.82 11.40
CA ARG A 214 -12.91 12.64 12.17
C ARG A 214 -13.97 13.69 11.83
N ARG A 215 -13.55 14.94 11.58
CA ARG A 215 -14.48 16.01 11.14
C ARG A 215 -15.01 15.75 9.73
N ALA A 216 -14.13 15.37 8.80
CA ALA A 216 -14.50 15.06 7.41
C ALA A 216 -15.48 13.88 7.34
N MET A 217 -15.19 12.78 8.05
CA MET A 217 -16.07 11.61 8.14
C MET A 217 -17.46 11.96 8.70
N ARG A 218 -17.53 12.76 9.77
CA ARG A 218 -18.84 13.23 10.30
C ARG A 218 -19.64 14.02 9.27
N ARG A 219 -18.98 14.92 8.52
CA ARG A 219 -19.63 15.70 7.45
C ARG A 219 -20.13 14.79 6.33
N LEU A 220 -19.31 13.82 5.92
CA LEU A 220 -19.66 12.86 4.88
C LEU A 220 -20.94 12.07 5.26
N PHE A 221 -20.96 11.46 6.44
CA PHE A 221 -22.14 10.71 6.90
C PHE A 221 -23.38 11.59 7.14
N ALA A 222 -23.20 12.82 7.63
CA ALA A 222 -24.31 13.76 7.81
C ALA A 222 -24.90 14.22 6.46
N ALA A 223 -24.11 14.34 5.42
CA ALA A 223 -24.58 14.65 4.08
C ALA A 223 -25.37 13.47 3.46
N ALA A 224 -24.90 12.23 3.66
CA ALA A 224 -25.56 11.01 3.18
C ALA A 224 -26.88 10.67 3.92
N ALA A 225 -27.12 11.24 5.08
CA ALA A 225 -28.32 10.99 5.87
C ALA A 225 -29.50 11.96 5.57
N ARG A 226 -29.31 12.92 4.65
CA ARG A 226 -30.32 13.91 4.23
C ARG A 226 -31.12 13.40 3.02
#